data_30386ee52cf4dd89a5b0d06571a1575c
#
_entry.id   30386ee52cf4dd89a5b0d06571a1575c
#
_cell.length_a   1.000
_cell.length_b   1.000
_cell.length_c   1.000
_cell.angle_alpha   90.00
_cell.angle_beta   90.00
_cell.angle_gamma   90.00
#
_symmetry.space_group_name_H-M   'P 1'
#
loop_
_entity.id
_entity.type
_entity.pdbx_description
1 polymer ?
#
loop_
_entity_poly.entity_id
_entity_poly.type
_entity_poly.pdbx_seq_one_letter_code
_entity_poly.pdbx_strand_id
1 'polypeptide(L)'
;MNSRLPVYLDYAATTPVDPAVVAAMSACLSEGGTFGNASSDHPYGTAAAARAHAAREQVAALIGAAADEIVFTSGATESNNLAVLGCARANADRGRHLVSVRTEHKSVLDALRRLERAGFAITWLTPGPSGVVAPAALAAALRPDTVLVSVMYANNETGVLQDIAALGAVCRARGVAFHSDAAQAAGKVPVDVHALGVEFLSLTAHKLYGPKGVGALYVRRGARAALQALTYGGGQERGLRPGTLPTHQLAGFGVACEIARRELPVEAARLARFGERLWAGLARLGGTHLNGAGAPRVPGILNVSFEAVAGESLVAGLSGIALSTGAACNSDSPEPSYVLRALGRDRQLAESSLRFSFGRFTHESDLDFAINAVQHEVARLRAWYPGPPAAPGDDLPPGWARAAAGGSARVINGEGGGPNQDSWVRFELLVAGDIVKDARFKAFGCPHTMDTAAWICGELGGRARATLICGGPQDWAQSRGVPVEKLGRLFAIEDALRACVARWV
;
A
#
# COMPACT_ATOMS: atom_id res chain seq x y z
N MET A 1 -4.36 28.67 -14.01
CA MET A 1 -3.71 28.15 -12.78
C MET A 1 -2.66 27.13 -13.23
N ASN A 2 -1.37 27.41 -13.05
CA ASN A 2 -0.32 26.41 -13.25
C ASN A 2 -0.45 25.40 -12.12
N SER A 3 -1.17 24.31 -12.33
CA SER A 3 -1.26 23.22 -11.35
C SER A 3 0.10 22.51 -11.33
N ARG A 4 0.96 22.91 -10.41
CA ARG A 4 2.18 22.16 -10.12
C ARG A 4 1.76 20.76 -9.70
N LEU A 5 2.28 19.73 -10.33
CA LEU A 5 1.98 18.34 -9.93
C LEU A 5 2.36 18.15 -8.44
N PRO A 6 1.62 17.32 -7.69
CA PRO A 6 1.95 17.01 -6.30
C PRO A 6 3.32 16.35 -6.21
N VAL A 7 3.96 16.48 -5.05
CA VAL A 7 5.20 15.76 -4.73
C VAL A 7 4.92 14.26 -4.77
N TYR A 8 5.69 13.51 -5.59
CA TYR A 8 5.47 12.09 -5.80
C TYR A 8 6.19 11.24 -4.75
N LEU A 9 5.44 10.66 -3.83
CA LEU A 9 5.93 9.76 -2.78
C LEU A 9 5.23 8.39 -2.83
N ASP A 10 4.98 7.87 -4.04
CA ASP A 10 4.32 6.57 -4.28
C ASP A 10 5.14 5.63 -5.17
N TYR A 11 6.46 5.61 -4.98
CA TYR A 11 7.41 4.78 -5.74
C TYR A 11 7.20 3.27 -5.54
N ALA A 12 6.54 2.85 -4.46
CA ALA A 12 6.19 1.45 -4.26
C ALA A 12 5.01 0.99 -5.14
N ALA A 13 4.18 1.90 -5.65
CA ALA A 13 3.15 1.59 -6.64
C ALA A 13 3.77 1.45 -8.02
N THR A 14 4.52 2.45 -8.46
CA THR A 14 5.27 2.44 -9.73
C THR A 14 6.33 3.55 -9.70
N THR A 15 7.36 3.42 -10.53
CA THR A 15 8.41 4.44 -10.68
C THR A 15 8.30 5.15 -12.04
N PRO A 16 8.77 6.40 -12.16
CA PRO A 16 9.10 6.97 -13.47
C PRO A 16 10.11 6.07 -14.18
N VAL A 17 10.05 6.01 -15.51
CA VAL A 17 11.04 5.29 -16.30
C VAL A 17 12.33 6.12 -16.38
N ASP A 18 13.49 5.49 -16.17
CA ASP A 18 14.78 6.16 -16.27
C ASP A 18 15.02 6.65 -17.71
N PRO A 19 15.58 7.85 -17.93
CA PRO A 19 15.84 8.35 -19.28
C PRO A 19 16.70 7.43 -20.15
N ALA A 20 17.70 6.74 -19.59
CA ALA A 20 18.50 5.76 -20.32
C ALA A 20 17.68 4.53 -20.73
N VAL A 21 16.72 4.13 -19.89
CA VAL A 21 15.76 3.07 -20.22
C VAL A 21 14.83 3.48 -21.35
N VAL A 22 14.32 4.71 -21.33
CA VAL A 22 13.50 5.27 -22.43
C VAL A 22 14.29 5.23 -23.75
N ALA A 23 15.55 5.66 -23.74
CA ALA A 23 16.41 5.65 -24.94
C ALA A 23 16.62 4.22 -25.47
N ALA A 24 16.90 3.25 -24.59
CA ALA A 24 17.07 1.85 -24.98
C ALA A 24 15.80 1.22 -25.56
N MET A 25 14.63 1.60 -25.03
CA MET A 25 13.34 1.16 -25.56
C MET A 25 13.06 1.77 -26.95
N SER A 26 13.27 3.07 -27.09
CA SER A 26 13.03 3.79 -28.34
C SER A 26 13.88 3.26 -29.49
N ALA A 27 15.10 2.83 -29.21
CA ALA A 27 15.99 2.19 -30.18
C ALA A 27 15.48 0.83 -30.73
N CYS A 28 14.42 0.29 -30.14
CA CYS A 28 13.79 -0.96 -30.58
C CYS A 28 12.42 -0.76 -31.25
N LEU A 29 11.98 0.46 -31.54
CA LEU A 29 10.61 0.73 -31.97
C LEU A 29 10.50 1.21 -33.42
N SER A 30 11.57 1.72 -34.02
CA SER A 30 11.55 2.32 -35.36
C SER A 30 12.25 1.45 -36.40
N GLU A 31 12.02 1.75 -37.69
CA GLU A 31 12.63 1.09 -38.84
C GLU A 31 14.18 1.08 -38.79
N GLY A 32 14.79 2.15 -38.30
CA GLY A 32 16.26 2.24 -38.10
C GLY A 32 16.76 1.53 -36.86
N GLY A 33 15.87 0.84 -36.09
CA GLY A 33 16.18 0.20 -34.83
C GLY A 33 16.04 -1.33 -34.84
N THR A 34 15.98 -1.93 -33.64
CA THR A 34 15.92 -3.38 -33.44
C THR A 34 14.45 -3.83 -33.27
N PHE A 35 13.61 -3.64 -34.29
CA PHE A 35 12.17 -3.89 -34.24
C PHE A 35 11.76 -5.33 -34.62
N GLY A 36 12.69 -6.15 -35.11
CA GLY A 36 12.41 -7.49 -35.66
C GLY A 36 11.81 -8.45 -34.63
N ASN A 37 11.17 -9.52 -35.13
CA ASN A 37 10.71 -10.61 -34.29
C ASN A 37 11.90 -11.52 -33.92
N ALA A 38 12.16 -11.66 -32.64
CA ALA A 38 13.29 -12.45 -32.12
C ALA A 38 13.25 -13.96 -32.47
N SER A 39 12.12 -14.44 -33.03
CA SER A 39 11.99 -15.84 -33.49
C SER A 39 12.27 -16.01 -34.99
N SER A 40 12.60 -14.93 -35.73
CA SER A 40 12.87 -15.01 -37.17
C SER A 40 14.34 -15.20 -37.46
N ASP A 41 14.67 -16.00 -38.49
CA ASP A 41 16.05 -16.38 -38.87
C ASP A 41 16.80 -15.34 -39.73
N HIS A 42 16.10 -14.28 -40.19
CA HIS A 42 16.70 -13.20 -40.96
C HIS A 42 17.41 -12.15 -40.06
N PRO A 43 18.28 -11.27 -40.59
CA PRO A 43 19.10 -10.33 -39.80
C PRO A 43 18.34 -9.49 -38.77
N TYR A 44 17.13 -9.02 -39.11
CA TYR A 44 16.30 -8.26 -38.18
C TYR A 44 15.87 -9.10 -36.98
N GLY A 45 15.52 -10.36 -37.19
CA GLY A 45 15.17 -11.28 -36.11
C GLY A 45 16.37 -11.65 -35.23
N THR A 46 17.53 -11.92 -35.86
CA THR A 46 18.78 -12.19 -35.14
C THR A 46 19.19 -11.00 -34.25
N ALA A 47 19.07 -9.76 -34.75
CA ALA A 47 19.35 -8.57 -33.97
C ALA A 47 18.40 -8.44 -32.76
N ALA A 48 17.10 -8.70 -32.95
CA ALA A 48 16.12 -8.67 -31.89
C ALA A 48 16.37 -9.78 -30.85
N ALA A 49 16.72 -10.99 -31.31
CA ALA A 49 17.11 -12.11 -30.43
C ALA A 49 18.35 -11.78 -29.56
N ALA A 50 19.39 -11.19 -30.17
CA ALA A 50 20.57 -10.74 -29.48
C ALA A 50 20.23 -9.69 -28.40
N ARG A 51 19.35 -8.74 -28.73
CA ARG A 51 18.90 -7.73 -27.75
C ARG A 51 18.11 -8.32 -26.59
N ALA A 52 17.22 -9.26 -26.86
CA ALA A 52 16.47 -9.99 -25.84
C ALA A 52 17.41 -10.84 -24.95
N HIS A 53 18.44 -11.45 -25.56
CA HIS A 53 19.45 -12.22 -24.82
C HIS A 53 20.27 -11.33 -23.89
N ALA A 54 20.79 -10.19 -24.36
CA ALA A 54 21.49 -9.23 -23.53
C ALA A 54 20.65 -8.74 -22.35
N ALA A 55 19.37 -8.44 -22.59
CA ALA A 55 18.45 -8.08 -21.52
C ALA A 55 18.28 -9.21 -20.47
N ARG A 56 18.25 -10.45 -20.92
CA ARG A 56 18.17 -11.62 -20.03
C ARG A 56 19.42 -11.77 -19.15
N GLU A 57 20.60 -11.55 -19.72
CA GLU A 57 21.86 -11.52 -18.98
C GLU A 57 21.89 -10.41 -17.93
N GLN A 58 21.39 -9.20 -18.27
CA GLN A 58 21.32 -8.07 -17.36
C GLN A 58 20.35 -8.31 -16.20
N VAL A 59 19.19 -8.91 -16.46
CA VAL A 59 18.23 -9.32 -15.42
C VAL A 59 18.83 -10.39 -14.52
N ALA A 60 19.48 -11.42 -15.10
CA ALA A 60 20.14 -12.47 -14.36
C ALA A 60 21.25 -11.93 -13.45
N ALA A 61 22.07 -11.03 -13.97
CA ALA A 61 23.17 -10.41 -13.21
C ALA A 61 22.70 -9.59 -12.00
N LEU A 62 21.50 -9.01 -12.04
CA LEU A 62 20.92 -8.28 -10.90
C LEU A 62 20.69 -9.18 -9.69
N ILE A 63 20.38 -10.45 -9.90
CA ILE A 63 19.98 -11.41 -8.86
C ILE A 63 20.97 -12.57 -8.68
N GLY A 64 22.14 -12.52 -9.32
CA GLY A 64 23.15 -13.59 -9.24
C GLY A 64 22.75 -14.89 -9.94
N ALA A 65 21.86 -14.85 -10.93
CA ALA A 65 21.39 -16.01 -11.68
C ALA A 65 22.14 -16.20 -13.00
N ALA A 66 21.96 -17.36 -13.65
CA ALA A 66 22.33 -17.58 -15.03
C ALA A 66 21.20 -17.12 -15.99
N ALA A 67 21.57 -16.66 -17.19
CA ALA A 67 20.61 -16.15 -18.16
C ALA A 67 19.52 -17.19 -18.53
N ASP A 68 19.88 -18.47 -18.60
CA ASP A 68 18.94 -19.55 -18.91
C ASP A 68 17.96 -19.86 -17.77
N GLU A 69 18.13 -19.30 -16.58
CA GLU A 69 17.21 -19.41 -15.44
C GLU A 69 16.14 -18.31 -15.44
N ILE A 70 16.21 -17.34 -16.35
CA ILE A 70 15.22 -16.27 -16.47
C ILE A 70 14.13 -16.66 -17.47
N VAL A 71 12.87 -16.43 -17.10
CA VAL A 71 11.67 -16.54 -17.93
C VAL A 71 11.00 -15.18 -17.94
N PHE A 72 10.90 -14.52 -19.08
CA PHE A 72 10.23 -13.23 -19.21
C PHE A 72 8.71 -13.39 -19.12
N THR A 73 8.09 -12.45 -18.42
CA THR A 73 6.64 -12.38 -18.18
C THR A 73 6.15 -10.95 -18.41
N SER A 74 4.84 -10.70 -18.24
CA SER A 74 4.27 -9.36 -18.31
C SER A 74 4.43 -8.53 -17.01
N GLY A 75 4.99 -9.13 -15.94
CA GLY A 75 5.18 -8.50 -14.64
C GLY A 75 5.13 -9.50 -13.49
N ALA A 76 5.32 -9.01 -12.25
CA ALA A 76 5.32 -9.87 -11.07
C ALA A 76 4.02 -10.65 -10.87
N THR A 77 2.87 -10.10 -11.26
CA THR A 77 1.59 -10.80 -11.15
C THR A 77 1.58 -12.08 -11.98
N GLU A 78 2.04 -12.03 -13.25
CA GLU A 78 2.16 -13.23 -14.08
C GLU A 78 3.22 -14.18 -13.53
N SER A 79 4.37 -13.66 -13.08
CA SER A 79 5.43 -14.45 -12.47
C SER A 79 4.95 -15.21 -11.22
N ASN A 80 4.26 -14.52 -10.31
CA ASN A 80 3.67 -15.13 -9.10
C ASN A 80 2.66 -16.22 -9.45
N ASN A 81 1.77 -15.96 -10.42
CA ASN A 81 0.81 -16.96 -10.86
C ASN A 81 1.50 -18.18 -11.48
N LEU A 82 2.50 -17.97 -12.35
CA LEU A 82 3.26 -19.06 -12.97
C LEU A 82 3.98 -19.90 -11.92
N ALA A 83 4.63 -19.27 -10.94
CA ALA A 83 5.30 -19.97 -9.85
C ALA A 83 4.29 -20.74 -8.98
N VAL A 84 3.24 -20.08 -8.48
CA VAL A 84 2.29 -20.66 -7.50
C VAL A 84 1.40 -21.71 -8.16
N LEU A 85 0.66 -21.32 -9.21
CA LEU A 85 -0.27 -22.23 -9.88
C LEU A 85 0.46 -23.31 -10.69
N GLY A 86 1.54 -22.94 -11.38
CA GLY A 86 2.33 -23.85 -12.20
C GLY A 86 3.01 -24.93 -11.35
N CYS A 87 3.61 -24.53 -10.22
CA CYS A 87 4.26 -25.49 -9.31
C CYS A 87 3.22 -26.41 -8.63
N ALA A 88 2.11 -25.85 -8.12
CA ALA A 88 1.07 -26.65 -7.47
C ALA A 88 0.47 -27.69 -8.41
N ARG A 89 0.19 -27.33 -9.67
CA ARG A 89 -0.36 -28.25 -10.67
C ARG A 89 0.62 -29.34 -11.10
N ALA A 90 1.87 -28.97 -11.33
CA ALA A 90 2.93 -29.92 -11.72
C ALA A 90 3.24 -30.95 -10.63
N ASN A 91 2.94 -30.66 -9.36
CA ASN A 91 3.26 -31.51 -8.23
C ASN A 91 2.00 -32.07 -7.50
N ALA A 92 0.81 -31.96 -8.11
CA ALA A 92 -0.45 -32.36 -7.49
C ALA A 92 -0.51 -33.84 -7.07
N ASP A 93 0.25 -34.72 -7.75
CA ASP A 93 0.37 -36.14 -7.41
C ASP A 93 1.31 -36.39 -6.21
N ARG A 94 2.25 -35.47 -5.93
CA ARG A 94 3.16 -35.55 -4.76
C ARG A 94 2.49 -35.03 -3.49
N GLY A 95 1.58 -34.07 -3.62
CA GLY A 95 0.91 -33.47 -2.51
C GLY A 95 0.06 -32.26 -2.92
N ARG A 96 -0.85 -31.88 -2.03
CA ARG A 96 -1.80 -30.79 -2.27
C ARG A 96 -1.79 -29.77 -1.14
N HIS A 97 -0.66 -29.56 -0.50
CA HIS A 97 -0.50 -28.58 0.56
C HIS A 97 0.52 -27.50 0.16
N LEU A 98 0.17 -26.22 0.44
CA LEU A 98 1.04 -25.07 0.26
C LEU A 98 1.08 -24.26 1.57
N VAL A 99 2.17 -23.53 1.77
CA VAL A 99 2.31 -22.60 2.90
C VAL A 99 2.58 -21.19 2.36
N SER A 100 1.92 -20.17 2.91
CA SER A 100 2.15 -18.79 2.56
C SER A 100 1.85 -17.85 3.72
N VAL A 101 2.04 -16.54 3.53
CA VAL A 101 1.88 -15.53 4.57
C VAL A 101 0.65 -14.67 4.30
N ARG A 102 -0.10 -14.30 5.35
CA ARG A 102 -1.28 -13.43 5.22
C ARG A 102 -0.98 -12.04 4.68
N THR A 103 0.28 -11.62 4.67
CA THR A 103 0.73 -10.31 4.20
C THR A 103 1.28 -10.30 2.78
N GLU A 104 1.09 -11.38 2.02
CA GLU A 104 1.45 -11.47 0.60
C GLU A 104 0.71 -10.44 -0.25
N HIS A 105 1.28 -10.12 -1.42
CA HIS A 105 0.56 -9.35 -2.43
C HIS A 105 -0.66 -10.13 -2.97
N LYS A 106 -1.72 -9.43 -3.37
CA LYS A 106 -2.96 -10.04 -3.89
C LYS A 106 -2.70 -11.05 -5.02
N SER A 107 -1.73 -10.83 -5.90
CA SER A 107 -1.39 -11.76 -6.96
C SER A 107 -0.95 -13.15 -6.46
N VAL A 108 -0.44 -13.26 -5.23
CA VAL A 108 -0.14 -14.52 -4.56
C VAL A 108 -1.35 -15.03 -3.78
N LEU A 109 -2.00 -14.14 -2.99
CA LEU A 109 -3.17 -14.51 -2.18
C LEU A 109 -4.30 -15.08 -3.05
N ASP A 110 -4.61 -14.43 -4.17
CA ASP A 110 -5.72 -14.84 -5.03
C ASP A 110 -5.39 -16.11 -5.83
N ALA A 111 -4.10 -16.29 -6.23
CA ALA A 111 -3.64 -17.54 -6.81
C ALA A 111 -3.79 -18.72 -5.81
N LEU A 112 -3.43 -18.52 -4.55
CA LEU A 112 -3.59 -19.53 -3.49
C LEU A 112 -5.07 -19.81 -3.19
N ARG A 113 -5.92 -18.78 -3.09
CA ARG A 113 -7.36 -18.95 -2.95
C ARG A 113 -7.99 -19.70 -4.13
N ARG A 114 -7.45 -19.51 -5.34
CA ARG A 114 -7.88 -20.31 -6.51
C ARG A 114 -7.52 -21.78 -6.35
N LEU A 115 -6.35 -22.07 -5.76
CA LEU A 115 -5.94 -23.44 -5.45
C LEU A 115 -6.80 -24.06 -4.33
N GLU A 116 -7.16 -23.31 -3.28
CA GLU A 116 -8.10 -23.80 -2.23
C GLU A 116 -9.42 -24.28 -2.85
N ARG A 117 -9.98 -23.48 -3.78
CA ARG A 117 -11.20 -23.86 -4.52
C ARG A 117 -11.00 -25.07 -5.44
N ALA A 118 -9.76 -25.39 -5.79
CA ALA A 118 -9.39 -26.58 -6.57
C ALA A 118 -8.99 -27.79 -5.68
N GLY A 119 -9.22 -27.72 -4.36
CA GLY A 119 -9.00 -28.81 -3.42
C GLY A 119 -7.55 -28.90 -2.88
N PHE A 120 -6.76 -27.83 -2.97
CA PHE A 120 -5.49 -27.74 -2.25
C PHE A 120 -5.71 -27.19 -0.83
N ALA A 121 -4.91 -27.65 0.12
CA ALA A 121 -4.85 -27.09 1.47
C ALA A 121 -3.82 -25.97 1.53
N ILE A 122 -4.16 -24.85 2.16
CA ILE A 122 -3.22 -23.72 2.35
C ILE A 122 -3.06 -23.47 3.85
N THR A 123 -1.81 -23.50 4.34
CA THR A 123 -1.50 -22.99 5.68
C THR A 123 -1.06 -21.52 5.57
N TRP A 124 -1.82 -20.65 6.20
CA TRP A 124 -1.57 -19.21 6.25
C TRP A 124 -0.78 -18.83 7.50
N LEU A 125 0.50 -18.48 7.33
CA LEU A 125 1.31 -17.94 8.42
C LEU A 125 0.89 -16.49 8.73
N THR A 126 0.82 -16.17 10.00
CA THR A 126 0.62 -14.78 10.46
C THR A 126 1.96 -14.26 10.97
N PRO A 127 2.50 -13.17 10.42
CA PRO A 127 3.73 -12.59 10.95
C PRO A 127 3.49 -11.98 12.33
N GLY A 128 4.56 -11.82 13.11
CA GLY A 128 4.52 -11.06 14.36
C GLY A 128 4.27 -9.55 14.12
N PRO A 129 4.15 -8.74 15.17
CA PRO A 129 3.93 -7.29 15.08
C PRO A 129 5.01 -6.53 14.27
N SER A 130 6.23 -7.08 14.20
CA SER A 130 7.31 -6.58 13.36
C SER A 130 7.09 -6.83 11.86
N GLY A 131 6.14 -7.69 11.50
CA GLY A 131 5.89 -8.09 10.12
C GLY A 131 6.77 -9.24 9.62
N VAL A 132 7.65 -9.80 10.47
CA VAL A 132 8.58 -10.88 10.12
C VAL A 132 7.98 -12.24 10.47
N VAL A 133 8.16 -13.21 9.58
CA VAL A 133 7.81 -14.63 9.80
C VAL A 133 9.01 -15.37 10.39
N ALA A 134 8.82 -15.99 11.54
CA ALA A 134 9.86 -16.78 12.18
C ALA A 134 10.11 -18.08 11.41
N PRO A 135 11.36 -18.48 11.13
CA PRO A 135 11.67 -19.77 10.49
C PRO A 135 11.09 -20.98 11.23
N ALA A 136 11.01 -20.94 12.56
CA ALA A 136 10.39 -21.99 13.37
C ALA A 136 8.88 -22.13 13.09
N ALA A 137 8.17 -21.03 12.83
CA ALA A 137 6.75 -21.06 12.47
C ALA A 137 6.54 -21.72 11.10
N LEU A 138 7.42 -21.43 10.12
CA LEU A 138 7.41 -22.10 8.85
C LEU A 138 7.70 -23.61 9.02
N ALA A 139 8.74 -23.98 9.78
CA ALA A 139 9.11 -25.38 10.00
C ALA A 139 7.97 -26.20 10.62
N ALA A 140 7.20 -25.61 11.55
CA ALA A 140 6.03 -26.23 12.17
C ALA A 140 4.83 -26.36 11.21
N ALA A 141 4.74 -25.49 10.18
CA ALA A 141 3.66 -25.50 9.21
C ALA A 141 3.87 -26.51 8.06
N LEU A 142 5.11 -27.00 7.86
CA LEU A 142 5.43 -27.95 6.79
C LEU A 142 4.87 -29.33 7.10
N ARG A 143 4.21 -29.92 6.11
CA ARG A 143 3.62 -31.27 6.13
C ARG A 143 4.34 -32.18 5.12
N PRO A 144 4.22 -33.51 5.21
CA PRO A 144 4.78 -34.42 4.21
C PRO A 144 4.26 -34.19 2.79
N ASP A 145 3.04 -33.68 2.64
CA ASP A 145 2.39 -33.35 1.35
C ASP A 145 2.54 -31.88 0.95
N THR A 146 3.43 -31.11 1.60
CA THR A 146 3.71 -29.73 1.22
C THR A 146 4.55 -29.71 -0.07
N VAL A 147 4.06 -29.03 -1.10
CA VAL A 147 4.73 -28.94 -2.41
C VAL A 147 5.37 -27.58 -2.69
N LEU A 148 4.86 -26.53 -2.07
CA LEU A 148 5.37 -25.14 -2.26
C LEU A 148 5.22 -24.32 -0.99
N VAL A 149 6.24 -23.53 -0.71
CA VAL A 149 6.18 -22.36 0.20
C VAL A 149 6.30 -21.11 -0.64
N SER A 150 5.48 -20.09 -0.36
CA SER A 150 5.58 -18.76 -0.99
C SER A 150 5.62 -17.69 0.06
N VAL A 151 6.74 -16.94 0.14
CA VAL A 151 6.92 -15.82 1.07
C VAL A 151 7.56 -14.65 0.34
N MET A 152 6.89 -13.50 0.31
CA MET A 152 7.43 -12.29 -0.32
C MET A 152 8.71 -11.83 0.36
N TYR A 153 9.67 -11.30 -0.42
CA TYR A 153 10.94 -10.84 0.14
C TYR A 153 10.77 -9.52 0.91
N ALA A 154 10.08 -8.58 0.30
CA ALA A 154 9.82 -7.27 0.90
C ALA A 154 8.33 -6.93 0.81
N ASN A 155 7.73 -6.54 1.91
CA ASN A 155 6.32 -6.17 1.93
C ASN A 155 6.10 -4.80 1.24
N ASN A 156 5.15 -4.74 0.33
CA ASN A 156 4.86 -3.56 -0.49
C ASN A 156 4.19 -2.40 0.28
N GLU A 157 3.64 -2.67 1.47
CA GLU A 157 3.01 -1.65 2.30
C GLU A 157 3.96 -1.14 3.40
N THR A 158 4.62 -2.04 4.13
CA THR A 158 5.47 -1.71 5.28
C THR A 158 6.95 -1.58 4.94
N GLY A 159 7.36 -2.14 3.81
CA GLY A 159 8.77 -2.25 3.44
C GLY A 159 9.55 -3.33 4.20
N VAL A 160 8.93 -4.05 5.14
CA VAL A 160 9.58 -5.07 5.96
C VAL A 160 10.17 -6.19 5.10
N LEU A 161 11.43 -6.52 5.37
CA LEU A 161 12.15 -7.61 4.73
C LEU A 161 11.99 -8.91 5.52
N GLN A 162 11.77 -10.02 4.82
CA GLN A 162 11.80 -11.36 5.38
C GLN A 162 13.22 -11.95 5.30
N ASP A 163 13.57 -12.80 6.23
CA ASP A 163 14.81 -13.59 6.17
C ASP A 163 14.62 -14.78 5.22
N ILE A 164 14.66 -14.48 3.90
CA ILE A 164 14.43 -15.47 2.85
C ILE A 164 15.49 -16.58 2.90
N ALA A 165 16.74 -16.29 3.28
CA ALA A 165 17.79 -17.28 3.37
C ALA A 165 17.49 -18.32 4.48
N ALA A 166 17.07 -17.87 5.66
CA ALA A 166 16.69 -18.77 6.74
C ALA A 166 15.43 -19.58 6.41
N LEU A 167 14.42 -18.95 5.77
CA LEU A 167 13.22 -19.64 5.32
C LEU A 167 13.54 -20.66 4.20
N GLY A 168 14.41 -20.28 3.26
CA GLY A 168 14.92 -21.18 2.20
C GLY A 168 15.67 -22.39 2.75
N ALA A 169 16.46 -22.21 3.81
CA ALA A 169 17.13 -23.32 4.49
C ALA A 169 16.13 -24.33 5.07
N VAL A 170 15.02 -23.84 5.68
CA VAL A 170 13.94 -24.69 6.20
C VAL A 170 13.26 -25.48 5.07
N CYS A 171 12.94 -24.82 3.95
CA CYS A 171 12.31 -25.47 2.79
C CYS A 171 13.23 -26.55 2.18
N ARG A 172 14.51 -26.22 2.00
CA ARG A 172 15.52 -27.13 1.46
C ARG A 172 15.70 -28.37 2.32
N ALA A 173 15.75 -28.22 3.64
CA ALA A 173 15.87 -29.32 4.59
C ALA A 173 14.71 -30.33 4.50
N ARG A 174 13.56 -29.90 3.97
CA ARG A 174 12.34 -30.72 3.80
C ARG A 174 12.05 -31.09 2.34
N GLY A 175 12.91 -30.68 1.38
CA GLY A 175 12.71 -30.94 -0.04
C GLY A 175 11.45 -30.27 -0.62
N VAL A 176 11.05 -29.13 -0.06
CA VAL A 176 9.88 -28.34 -0.48
C VAL A 176 10.34 -27.20 -1.37
N ALA A 177 9.67 -26.98 -2.51
CA ALA A 177 9.97 -25.85 -3.38
C ALA A 177 9.69 -24.51 -2.68
N PHE A 178 10.54 -23.50 -2.93
CA PHE A 178 10.41 -22.19 -2.32
C PHE A 178 10.33 -21.08 -3.37
N HIS A 179 9.25 -20.32 -3.34
CA HIS A 179 9.00 -19.12 -4.14
C HIS A 179 9.08 -17.86 -3.29
N SER A 180 9.66 -16.80 -3.85
CA SER A 180 9.63 -15.48 -3.22
C SER A 180 9.24 -14.38 -4.22
N ASP A 181 8.27 -13.53 -3.86
CA ASP A 181 7.96 -12.29 -4.60
C ASP A 181 8.99 -11.22 -4.23
N ALA A 182 9.92 -10.93 -5.15
CA ALA A 182 10.95 -9.92 -4.98
C ALA A 182 10.64 -8.59 -5.69
N ALA A 183 9.38 -8.34 -6.07
CA ALA A 183 8.98 -7.14 -6.81
C ALA A 183 9.33 -5.83 -6.08
N GLN A 184 9.37 -5.84 -4.75
CA GLN A 184 9.79 -4.67 -3.95
C GLN A 184 11.25 -4.74 -3.49
N ALA A 185 11.91 -5.88 -3.61
CA ALA A 185 13.29 -6.09 -3.13
C ALA A 185 14.34 -5.91 -4.24
N ALA A 186 14.08 -6.46 -5.43
CA ALA A 186 15.02 -6.41 -6.55
C ALA A 186 15.38 -4.96 -6.92
N GLY A 187 16.69 -4.69 -7.03
CA GLY A 187 17.21 -3.35 -7.31
C GLY A 187 17.14 -2.35 -6.14
N LYS A 188 16.65 -2.76 -4.96
CA LYS A 188 16.59 -1.92 -3.75
C LYS A 188 17.39 -2.47 -2.58
N VAL A 189 17.56 -3.79 -2.55
CA VAL A 189 18.46 -4.51 -1.63
C VAL A 189 19.25 -5.53 -2.43
N PRO A 190 20.41 -6.01 -1.93
CA PRO A 190 21.15 -7.10 -2.57
C PRO A 190 20.30 -8.37 -2.67
N VAL A 191 20.29 -8.99 -3.84
CA VAL A 191 19.58 -10.25 -4.10
C VAL A 191 20.57 -11.22 -4.73
N ASP A 192 20.78 -12.39 -4.10
CA ASP A 192 21.53 -13.52 -4.64
C ASP A 192 20.68 -14.77 -4.48
N VAL A 193 20.13 -15.27 -5.58
CA VAL A 193 19.22 -16.42 -5.59
C VAL A 193 19.84 -17.71 -5.02
N HIS A 194 21.16 -17.86 -5.12
CA HIS A 194 21.86 -19.00 -4.57
C HIS A 194 21.95 -18.93 -3.04
N ALA A 195 22.31 -17.75 -2.51
CA ALA A 195 22.33 -17.51 -1.07
C ALA A 195 20.93 -17.59 -0.44
N LEU A 196 19.91 -17.07 -1.13
CA LEU A 196 18.50 -17.12 -0.69
C LEU A 196 17.94 -18.55 -0.72
N GLY A 197 18.44 -19.42 -1.62
CA GLY A 197 18.01 -20.81 -1.71
C GLY A 197 16.58 -20.96 -2.21
N VAL A 198 16.15 -20.09 -3.11
CA VAL A 198 14.83 -20.14 -3.75
C VAL A 198 14.85 -20.98 -5.02
N GLU A 199 13.75 -21.65 -5.33
CA GLU A 199 13.51 -22.28 -6.63
C GLU A 199 12.91 -21.29 -7.63
N PHE A 200 12.11 -20.34 -7.14
CA PHE A 200 11.41 -19.34 -7.96
C PHE A 200 11.52 -17.97 -7.32
N LEU A 201 11.78 -16.93 -8.14
CA LEU A 201 11.81 -15.55 -7.69
C LEU A 201 11.11 -14.65 -8.71
N SER A 202 10.08 -13.90 -8.27
CA SER A 202 9.31 -13.02 -9.15
C SER A 202 9.87 -11.60 -9.17
N LEU A 203 9.99 -11.02 -10.38
CA LEU A 203 10.55 -9.70 -10.65
C LEU A 203 9.60 -8.86 -11.50
N THR A 204 9.68 -7.52 -11.40
CA THR A 204 8.98 -6.58 -12.28
C THR A 204 9.81 -5.36 -12.57
N ALA A 205 9.77 -4.88 -13.82
CA ALA A 205 10.60 -3.75 -14.24
C ALA A 205 10.14 -2.40 -13.67
N HIS A 206 8.81 -2.17 -13.59
CA HIS A 206 8.25 -0.86 -13.28
C HIS A 206 8.46 -0.38 -11.83
N LYS A 207 9.04 -1.20 -10.96
CA LYS A 207 9.40 -0.83 -9.58
C LYS A 207 10.90 -0.57 -9.40
N LEU A 208 11.68 -0.67 -10.49
CA LEU A 208 13.10 -0.35 -10.55
C LEU A 208 13.44 0.53 -11.77
N TYR A 209 12.56 1.50 -12.04
CA TYR A 209 12.68 2.51 -13.09
C TYR A 209 12.69 1.96 -14.53
N GLY A 210 12.15 0.74 -14.70
CA GLY A 210 11.89 0.11 -15.98
C GLY A 210 10.45 0.30 -16.46
N PRO A 211 10.10 -0.24 -17.64
CA PRO A 211 8.77 -0.09 -18.21
C PRO A 211 7.72 -0.96 -17.47
N LYS A 212 6.46 -0.51 -17.50
CA LYS A 212 5.30 -1.35 -17.15
C LYS A 212 5.11 -2.44 -18.22
N GLY A 213 4.42 -3.52 -17.87
CA GLY A 213 4.05 -4.57 -18.81
C GLY A 213 5.16 -5.61 -19.07
N VAL A 214 6.24 -5.60 -18.29
CA VAL A 214 7.31 -6.60 -18.34
C VAL A 214 7.82 -6.93 -16.94
N GLY A 215 8.15 -8.20 -16.75
CA GLY A 215 8.79 -8.76 -15.57
C GLY A 215 9.53 -10.04 -15.91
N ALA A 216 9.96 -10.76 -14.90
CA ALA A 216 10.62 -12.04 -15.05
C ALA A 216 10.32 -12.98 -13.88
N LEU A 217 10.32 -14.26 -14.16
CA LEU A 217 10.42 -15.33 -13.17
C LEU A 217 11.80 -15.95 -13.26
N TYR A 218 12.58 -15.90 -12.19
CA TYR A 218 13.71 -16.79 -12.01
C TYR A 218 13.21 -18.20 -11.74
N VAL A 219 13.73 -19.15 -12.46
CA VAL A 219 13.45 -20.60 -12.31
C VAL A 219 14.77 -21.32 -12.19
N ARG A 220 15.09 -21.80 -11.00
CA ARG A 220 16.33 -22.58 -10.78
C ARG A 220 16.40 -23.74 -11.78
N ARG A 221 17.55 -23.95 -12.39
CA ARG A 221 17.75 -24.89 -13.51
C ARG A 221 17.14 -26.28 -13.24
N GLY A 222 17.29 -26.82 -12.05
CA GLY A 222 16.71 -28.11 -11.65
C GLY A 222 15.20 -28.08 -11.35
N ALA A 223 14.58 -26.91 -11.19
CA ALA A 223 13.18 -26.78 -10.81
C ALA A 223 12.22 -26.64 -12.00
N ARG A 224 12.69 -26.58 -13.24
CA ARG A 224 11.84 -26.41 -14.43
C ARG A 224 10.81 -27.51 -14.61
N ALA A 225 11.17 -28.76 -14.36
CA ALA A 225 10.27 -29.90 -14.45
C ALA A 225 9.14 -29.84 -13.43
N ALA A 226 9.29 -29.02 -12.37
CA ALA A 226 8.29 -28.78 -11.36
C ALA A 226 7.34 -27.59 -11.69
N LEU A 227 7.36 -27.06 -12.93
CA LEU A 227 6.49 -25.99 -13.38
C LEU A 227 5.64 -26.42 -14.58
N GLN A 228 4.32 -26.24 -14.47
CA GLN A 228 3.40 -26.34 -15.60
C GLN A 228 3.11 -24.94 -16.15
N ALA A 229 3.20 -24.79 -17.48
CA ALA A 229 2.81 -23.55 -18.16
C ALA A 229 1.32 -23.22 -17.90
N LEU A 230 1.02 -21.94 -17.79
CA LEU A 230 -0.37 -21.46 -17.62
C LEU A 230 -1.02 -21.04 -18.96
N THR A 231 -0.19 -20.75 -19.96
CA THR A 231 -0.61 -20.35 -21.31
C THR A 231 0.14 -21.20 -22.33
N TYR A 232 -0.42 -21.36 -23.51
CA TYR A 232 0.11 -22.25 -24.55
C TYR A 232 0.23 -21.48 -25.88
N GLY A 233 1.20 -21.85 -26.72
CA GLY A 233 1.43 -21.19 -28.02
C GLY A 233 2.84 -21.44 -28.55
N GLY A 234 3.43 -20.49 -29.26
CA GLY A 234 4.62 -20.58 -30.10
C GLY A 234 5.96 -20.99 -29.48
N GLY A 235 5.99 -21.57 -28.29
CA GLY A 235 7.18 -22.16 -27.68
C GLY A 235 8.20 -21.17 -27.08
N GLN A 236 7.94 -19.85 -27.12
CA GLN A 236 8.83 -18.86 -26.50
C GLN A 236 9.01 -19.16 -25.00
N GLU A 237 10.07 -18.64 -24.43
CA GLU A 237 10.45 -18.89 -23.02
C GLU A 237 10.43 -20.39 -22.68
N ARG A 238 10.86 -21.21 -23.61
CA ARG A 238 10.94 -22.68 -23.48
C ARG A 238 9.58 -23.34 -23.21
N GLY A 239 8.52 -22.74 -23.75
CA GLY A 239 7.14 -23.22 -23.57
C GLY A 239 6.49 -22.82 -22.25
N LEU A 240 7.21 -22.21 -21.30
CA LEU A 240 6.65 -21.76 -20.02
C LEU A 240 5.81 -20.49 -20.17
N ARG A 241 6.21 -19.61 -21.09
CA ARG A 241 5.50 -18.36 -21.35
C ARG A 241 5.57 -18.03 -22.87
N PRO A 242 4.68 -18.57 -23.69
CA PRO A 242 4.65 -18.30 -25.11
C PRO A 242 4.18 -16.88 -25.45
N GLY A 243 4.42 -16.46 -26.68
CA GLY A 243 4.07 -15.14 -27.21
C GLY A 243 5.30 -14.37 -27.69
N THR A 244 5.16 -13.61 -28.77
CA THR A 244 6.24 -12.79 -29.34
C THR A 244 6.88 -11.93 -28.26
N LEU A 245 8.21 -11.99 -28.18
CA LEU A 245 8.96 -11.23 -27.17
C LEU A 245 8.89 -9.73 -27.46
N PRO A 246 8.50 -8.89 -26.50
CA PRO A 246 8.43 -7.44 -26.63
C PRO A 246 9.84 -6.84 -26.50
N THR A 247 10.66 -6.92 -27.56
CA THR A 247 12.09 -6.59 -27.57
C THR A 247 12.38 -5.24 -26.92
N HIS A 248 11.57 -4.22 -27.20
CA HIS A 248 11.70 -2.88 -26.61
C HIS A 248 11.54 -2.89 -25.08
N GLN A 249 10.54 -3.61 -24.55
CA GLN A 249 10.33 -3.71 -23.09
C GLN A 249 11.45 -4.52 -22.43
N LEU A 250 11.90 -5.61 -23.06
CA LEU A 250 13.03 -6.42 -22.57
C LEU A 250 14.30 -5.58 -22.52
N ALA A 251 14.61 -4.83 -23.57
CA ALA A 251 15.75 -3.92 -23.62
C ALA A 251 15.69 -2.90 -22.48
N GLY A 252 14.52 -2.29 -22.25
CA GLY A 252 14.31 -1.36 -21.14
C GLY A 252 14.47 -2.03 -19.77
N PHE A 253 13.96 -3.24 -19.58
CA PHE A 253 14.10 -3.98 -18.33
C PHE A 253 15.56 -4.34 -18.04
N GLY A 254 16.31 -4.81 -19.05
CA GLY A 254 17.71 -5.12 -18.90
C GLY A 254 18.53 -3.90 -18.47
N VAL A 255 18.37 -2.76 -19.15
CA VAL A 255 19.04 -1.51 -18.79
C VAL A 255 18.66 -1.02 -17.39
N ALA A 256 17.38 -1.14 -17.01
CA ALA A 256 16.94 -0.82 -15.65
C ALA A 256 17.63 -1.69 -14.59
N CYS A 257 17.79 -2.99 -14.85
CA CYS A 257 18.52 -3.92 -13.97
C CYS A 257 20.00 -3.56 -13.86
N GLU A 258 20.66 -3.22 -14.98
CA GLU A 258 22.06 -2.80 -14.99
C GLU A 258 22.30 -1.55 -14.16
N ILE A 259 21.47 -0.52 -14.37
CA ILE A 259 21.52 0.73 -13.59
C ILE A 259 21.29 0.43 -12.11
N ALA A 260 20.23 -0.33 -11.79
CA ALA A 260 19.92 -0.69 -10.41
C ALA A 260 21.10 -1.40 -9.72
N ARG A 261 21.72 -2.37 -10.39
CA ARG A 261 22.89 -3.10 -9.85
C ARG A 261 24.08 -2.17 -9.58
N ARG A 262 24.34 -1.22 -10.48
CA ARG A 262 25.44 -0.26 -10.35
C ARG A 262 25.21 0.76 -9.25
N GLU A 263 23.98 1.31 -9.18
CA GLU A 263 23.64 2.41 -8.28
C GLU A 263 23.22 1.96 -6.89
N LEU A 264 22.90 0.69 -6.71
CA LEU A 264 22.31 0.12 -5.47
C LEU A 264 22.99 0.60 -4.18
N PRO A 265 24.35 0.53 -4.01
CA PRO A 265 24.96 0.89 -2.74
C PRO A 265 24.73 2.37 -2.36
N VAL A 266 24.85 3.26 -3.36
CA VAL A 266 24.71 4.71 -3.17
C VAL A 266 23.25 5.08 -2.98
N GLU A 267 22.36 4.56 -3.83
CA GLU A 267 20.93 4.85 -3.78
C GLU A 267 20.31 4.32 -2.47
N ALA A 268 20.62 3.10 -2.07
CA ALA A 268 20.11 2.51 -0.84
C ALA A 268 20.52 3.31 0.40
N ALA A 269 21.78 3.73 0.49
CA ALA A 269 22.25 4.55 1.61
C ALA A 269 21.59 5.94 1.65
N ARG A 270 21.37 6.56 0.48
CA ARG A 270 20.64 7.84 0.38
C ARG A 270 19.19 7.71 0.81
N LEU A 271 18.50 6.68 0.32
CA LEU A 271 17.09 6.43 0.65
C LEU A 271 16.90 6.03 2.11
N ALA A 272 17.87 5.32 2.72
CA ALA A 272 17.84 5.04 4.16
C ALA A 272 17.85 6.34 4.98
N ARG A 273 18.78 7.27 4.67
CA ARG A 273 18.80 8.61 5.33
C ARG A 273 17.51 9.39 5.14
N PHE A 274 16.91 9.31 3.96
CA PHE A 274 15.61 9.93 3.69
C PHE A 274 14.51 9.33 4.57
N GLY A 275 14.49 8.00 4.73
CA GLY A 275 13.57 7.32 5.62
C GLY A 275 13.73 7.72 7.08
N GLU A 276 14.97 7.81 7.56
CA GLU A 276 15.29 8.29 8.92
C GLU A 276 14.81 9.73 9.13
N ARG A 277 15.07 10.64 8.17
CA ARG A 277 14.63 12.03 8.22
C ARG A 277 13.10 12.13 8.27
N LEU A 278 12.40 11.43 7.39
CA LEU A 278 10.94 11.42 7.35
C LEU A 278 10.36 10.89 8.66
N TRP A 279 10.85 9.74 9.13
CA TRP A 279 10.39 9.16 10.38
C TRP A 279 10.66 10.10 11.58
N ALA A 280 11.87 10.65 11.70
CA ALA A 280 12.21 11.59 12.77
C ALA A 280 11.30 12.83 12.77
N GLY A 281 10.92 13.32 11.59
CA GLY A 281 9.97 14.42 11.46
C GLY A 281 8.57 14.04 11.95
N LEU A 282 8.05 12.91 11.51
CA LEU A 282 6.68 12.46 11.83
C LEU A 282 6.55 11.98 13.27
N ALA A 283 7.56 11.36 13.84
CA ALA A 283 7.55 10.86 15.23
C ALA A 283 7.37 11.97 16.27
N ARG A 284 7.72 13.23 15.93
CA ARG A 284 7.53 14.40 16.81
C ARG A 284 6.05 14.72 17.11
N LEU A 285 5.14 14.21 16.30
CA LEU A 285 3.70 14.46 16.48
C LEU A 285 3.10 13.72 17.70
N GLY A 286 3.81 12.74 18.31
CA GLY A 286 3.21 11.84 19.28
C GLY A 286 2.09 10.99 18.67
N GLY A 287 1.63 9.93 19.33
CA GLY A 287 0.58 9.05 18.79
C GLY A 287 0.81 8.65 17.34
N THR A 288 2.06 8.38 16.97
CA THR A 288 2.51 8.02 15.63
C THR A 288 3.21 6.68 15.69
N HIS A 289 2.86 5.74 14.84
CA HIS A 289 3.37 4.38 14.89
C HIS A 289 4.00 3.99 13.56
N LEU A 290 5.28 3.63 13.59
CA LEU A 290 5.94 3.01 12.45
C LEU A 290 5.50 1.55 12.35
N ASN A 291 4.85 1.18 11.26
CA ASN A 291 4.40 -0.18 11.02
C ASN A 291 5.58 -1.08 10.63
N GLY A 292 5.69 -2.24 11.28
CA GLY A 292 6.85 -3.11 11.15
C GLY A 292 8.12 -2.56 11.83
N ALA A 293 7.97 -1.79 12.92
CA ALA A 293 9.11 -1.30 13.70
C ALA A 293 9.97 -2.46 14.22
N GLY A 294 11.30 -2.23 14.28
CA GLY A 294 12.27 -3.23 14.75
C GLY A 294 12.67 -4.29 13.72
N ALA A 295 12.01 -4.36 12.56
CA ALA A 295 12.39 -5.24 11.47
C ALA A 295 13.30 -4.54 10.45
N PRO A 296 14.19 -5.29 9.77
CA PRO A 296 14.86 -4.81 8.56
C PRO A 296 13.84 -4.37 7.51
N ARG A 297 14.17 -3.33 6.74
CA ARG A 297 13.26 -2.84 5.71
C ARG A 297 13.98 -2.38 4.46
N VAL A 298 13.25 -2.40 3.36
CA VAL A 298 13.70 -1.81 2.09
C VAL A 298 13.89 -0.31 2.29
N PRO A 299 15.04 0.27 1.92
CA PRO A 299 15.19 1.71 1.85
C PRO A 299 14.14 2.34 0.93
N GLY A 300 13.54 3.44 1.38
CA GLY A 300 12.56 4.19 0.58
C GLY A 300 11.10 3.74 0.74
N ILE A 301 10.76 2.87 1.69
CA ILE A 301 9.36 2.54 2.02
C ILE A 301 9.15 2.68 3.53
N LEU A 302 8.23 3.55 3.92
CA LEU A 302 7.76 3.72 5.29
C LEU A 302 6.24 3.67 5.33
N ASN A 303 5.69 2.99 6.32
CA ASN A 303 4.27 2.98 6.61
C ASN A 303 4.03 3.47 8.03
N VAL A 304 3.23 4.52 8.19
CA VAL A 304 3.05 5.22 9.46
C VAL A 304 1.57 5.36 9.74
N SER A 305 1.14 4.93 10.94
CA SER A 305 -0.23 5.10 11.45
C SER A 305 -0.28 6.30 12.39
N PHE A 306 -1.42 7.00 12.42
CA PHE A 306 -1.64 8.19 13.23
C PHE A 306 -2.87 7.99 14.13
N GLU A 307 -2.68 8.07 15.46
CA GLU A 307 -3.79 8.05 16.42
C GLU A 307 -4.65 9.30 16.30
N ALA A 308 -5.92 9.15 16.62
CA ALA A 308 -6.90 10.25 16.70
C ALA A 308 -7.06 11.03 15.38
N VAL A 309 -6.95 10.32 14.24
CA VAL A 309 -7.08 10.88 12.89
C VAL A 309 -7.96 9.97 12.02
N ALA A 310 -8.92 10.57 11.33
CA ALA A 310 -9.69 9.88 10.29
C ALA A 310 -8.85 9.76 9.01
N GLY A 311 -8.56 8.54 8.56
CA GLY A 311 -7.65 8.29 7.42
C GLY A 311 -8.13 8.93 6.11
N GLU A 312 -9.42 8.86 5.80
CA GLU A 312 -9.98 9.49 4.61
C GLU A 312 -9.77 11.03 4.62
N SER A 313 -9.98 11.67 5.78
CA SER A 313 -9.75 13.11 5.94
C SER A 313 -8.28 13.48 5.84
N LEU A 314 -7.40 12.66 6.39
CA LEU A 314 -5.95 12.86 6.30
C LEU A 314 -5.48 12.86 4.84
N VAL A 315 -5.92 11.88 4.05
CA VAL A 315 -5.55 11.78 2.63
C VAL A 315 -6.12 12.95 1.83
N ALA A 316 -7.38 13.33 2.07
CA ALA A 316 -8.01 14.45 1.38
C ALA A 316 -7.29 15.79 1.66
N GLY A 317 -6.80 15.99 2.89
CA GLY A 317 -6.03 17.19 3.27
C GLY A 317 -4.61 17.23 2.70
N LEU A 318 -4.08 16.11 2.21
CA LEU A 318 -2.72 16.00 1.67
C LEU A 318 -2.65 16.08 0.13
N SER A 319 -3.56 16.82 -0.52
CA SER A 319 -3.65 16.93 -1.99
C SER A 319 -2.36 17.37 -2.70
N GLY A 320 -1.42 18.01 -1.98
CA GLY A 320 -0.09 18.40 -2.50
C GLY A 320 0.92 17.23 -2.56
N ILE A 321 0.57 16.03 -2.10
CA ILE A 321 1.45 14.85 -2.05
C ILE A 321 0.73 13.66 -2.68
N ALA A 322 1.33 13.05 -3.69
CA ALA A 322 0.89 11.77 -4.22
C ALA A 322 1.47 10.64 -3.35
N LEU A 323 0.63 10.02 -2.53
CA LEU A 323 0.97 8.91 -1.64
C LEU A 323 -0.13 7.85 -1.65
N SER A 324 0.13 6.70 -1.06
CA SER A 324 -0.87 5.63 -0.92
C SER A 324 -1.30 5.47 0.54
N THR A 325 -2.58 5.16 0.74
CA THR A 325 -3.05 4.55 1.99
C THR A 325 -2.70 3.07 2.02
N GLY A 326 -2.66 2.45 3.18
CA GLY A 326 -2.54 0.99 3.30
C GLY A 326 -3.63 0.21 2.55
N ALA A 327 -4.75 0.87 2.22
CA ALA A 327 -5.86 0.32 1.43
C ALA A 327 -5.72 0.51 -0.10
N ALA A 328 -4.65 1.14 -0.60
CA ALA A 328 -4.54 1.54 -2.02
C ALA A 328 -4.57 0.40 -3.04
N CYS A 329 -4.32 -0.84 -2.64
CA CYS A 329 -4.55 -2.02 -3.50
C CYS A 329 -6.02 -2.46 -3.52
N ASN A 330 -6.91 -1.78 -2.79
CA ASN A 330 -8.33 -2.06 -2.63
C ASN A 330 -9.19 -0.83 -2.93
N SER A 331 -8.93 -0.12 -4.03
CA SER A 331 -9.71 1.07 -4.43
C SER A 331 -11.23 0.86 -4.43
N ASP A 332 -11.68 -0.40 -4.47
CA ASP A 332 -13.10 -0.77 -4.51
C ASP A 332 -13.62 -1.40 -3.20
N SER A 333 -12.80 -1.48 -2.14
CA SER A 333 -13.22 -2.07 -0.85
C SER A 333 -13.09 -1.07 0.29
N PRO A 334 -14.12 -0.89 1.12
CA PRO A 334 -14.08 -0.06 2.32
C PRO A 334 -13.28 -0.70 3.48
N GLU A 335 -12.62 -1.85 3.25
CA GLU A 335 -11.88 -2.54 4.31
C GLU A 335 -10.47 -1.98 4.48
N PRO A 336 -9.99 -1.84 5.74
CA PRO A 336 -8.63 -1.42 6.04
C PRO A 336 -7.62 -2.45 5.56
N SER A 337 -6.35 -2.04 5.46
CA SER A 337 -5.25 -2.92 5.04
C SER A 337 -5.22 -4.25 5.79
N TYR A 338 -5.36 -5.35 5.06
CA TYR A 338 -5.22 -6.70 5.61
C TYR A 338 -3.79 -6.96 6.12
N VAL A 339 -2.79 -6.30 5.55
CA VAL A 339 -1.39 -6.36 6.00
C VAL A 339 -1.27 -5.78 7.40
N LEU A 340 -1.75 -4.55 7.62
CA LEU A 340 -1.67 -3.90 8.92
C LEU A 340 -2.53 -4.61 9.97
N ARG A 341 -3.68 -5.14 9.58
CA ARG A 341 -4.51 -6.00 10.44
C ARG A 341 -3.77 -7.28 10.86
N ALA A 342 -3.03 -7.91 9.93
CA ALA A 342 -2.21 -9.08 10.24
C ALA A 342 -1.04 -8.78 11.19
N LEU A 343 -0.54 -7.54 11.21
CA LEU A 343 0.46 -7.05 12.16
C LEU A 343 -0.14 -6.67 13.54
N GLY A 344 -1.46 -6.85 13.73
CA GLY A 344 -2.15 -6.55 14.98
C GLY A 344 -2.60 -5.09 15.15
N ARG A 345 -2.55 -4.26 14.09
CA ARG A 345 -3.14 -2.92 14.15
C ARG A 345 -4.65 -3.04 14.25
N ASP A 346 -5.28 -2.26 15.12
CA ASP A 346 -6.73 -2.12 15.14
C ASP A 346 -7.23 -1.46 13.85
N ARG A 347 -8.55 -1.42 13.67
CA ARG A 347 -9.17 -0.88 12.46
C ARG A 347 -8.80 0.59 12.26
N GLN A 348 -8.91 1.41 13.31
CA GLN A 348 -8.70 2.84 13.24
C GLN A 348 -7.26 3.19 12.85
N LEU A 349 -6.26 2.54 13.48
CA LEU A 349 -4.86 2.73 13.13
C LEU A 349 -4.52 2.23 11.73
N ALA A 350 -5.15 1.13 11.27
CA ALA A 350 -4.94 0.63 9.92
C ALA A 350 -5.52 1.60 8.87
N GLU A 351 -6.67 2.22 9.12
CA GLU A 351 -7.31 3.20 8.24
C GLU A 351 -6.58 4.54 8.20
N SER A 352 -6.00 4.98 9.34
CA SER A 352 -5.21 6.22 9.46
C SER A 352 -3.76 6.07 9.02
N SER A 353 -3.41 4.99 8.33
CA SER A 353 -2.03 4.72 7.91
C SER A 353 -1.73 5.30 6.54
N LEU A 354 -0.55 5.91 6.40
CA LEU A 354 0.00 6.40 5.14
C LEU A 354 1.26 5.61 4.80
N ARG A 355 1.36 5.18 3.54
CA ARG A 355 2.59 4.67 2.96
C ARG A 355 3.30 5.77 2.20
N PHE A 356 4.49 6.10 2.65
CA PHE A 356 5.43 6.96 1.96
C PHE A 356 6.44 6.08 1.23
N SER A 357 6.58 6.28 -0.06
CA SER A 357 7.64 5.60 -0.80
C SER A 357 8.30 6.57 -1.76
N PHE A 358 9.63 6.63 -1.67
CA PHE A 358 10.47 7.58 -2.37
C PHE A 358 11.62 6.86 -3.07
N GLY A 359 12.25 7.53 -4.03
CA GLY A 359 13.21 6.86 -4.88
C GLY A 359 14.24 7.81 -5.50
N ARG A 360 14.77 7.39 -6.66
CA ARG A 360 15.87 8.04 -7.37
C ARG A 360 15.67 9.54 -7.61
N PHE A 361 14.48 9.96 -7.97
CA PHE A 361 14.15 11.33 -8.33
C PHE A 361 13.54 12.15 -7.18
N THR A 362 13.52 11.61 -5.97
CA THR A 362 13.06 12.33 -4.77
C THR A 362 14.20 13.21 -4.25
N HIS A 363 13.87 14.45 -3.89
CA HIS A 363 14.78 15.44 -3.31
C HIS A 363 14.51 15.63 -1.81
N GLU A 364 15.47 16.18 -1.07
CA GLU A 364 15.28 16.49 0.36
C GLU A 364 14.14 17.47 0.60
N SER A 365 14.00 18.47 -0.30
CA SER A 365 12.90 19.44 -0.26
C SER A 365 11.51 18.79 -0.34
N ASP A 366 11.39 17.66 -1.04
CA ASP A 366 10.13 16.93 -1.15
C ASP A 366 9.75 16.29 0.19
N LEU A 367 10.75 15.78 0.92
CA LEU A 367 10.56 15.22 2.26
C LEU A 367 10.21 16.30 3.28
N ASP A 368 10.87 17.46 3.23
CA ASP A 368 10.57 18.58 4.11
C ASP A 368 9.16 19.09 3.90
N PHE A 369 8.75 19.22 2.63
CA PHE A 369 7.38 19.56 2.29
C PHE A 369 6.38 18.53 2.86
N ALA A 370 6.66 17.23 2.65
CA ALA A 370 5.79 16.16 3.13
C ALA A 370 5.69 16.12 4.66
N ILE A 371 6.81 16.27 5.38
CA ILE A 371 6.83 16.33 6.85
C ILE A 371 5.95 17.49 7.33
N ASN A 372 6.16 18.70 6.80
CA ASN A 372 5.40 19.88 7.21
C ASN A 372 3.90 19.74 6.90
N ALA A 373 3.55 19.26 5.71
CA ALA A 373 2.17 19.07 5.31
C ALA A 373 1.45 18.03 6.21
N VAL A 374 2.09 16.88 6.47
CA VAL A 374 1.51 15.85 7.34
C VAL A 374 1.39 16.35 8.78
N GLN A 375 2.41 17.05 9.30
CA GLN A 375 2.37 17.61 10.65
C GLN A 375 1.22 18.62 10.81
N HIS A 376 1.06 19.51 9.83
CA HIS A 376 -0.02 20.49 9.83
C HIS A 376 -1.39 19.82 9.79
N GLU A 377 -1.58 18.86 8.89
CA GLU A 377 -2.87 18.21 8.69
C GLU A 377 -3.26 17.31 9.86
N VAL A 378 -2.32 16.54 10.40
CA VAL A 378 -2.55 15.73 11.61
C VAL A 378 -2.91 16.61 12.80
N ALA A 379 -2.20 17.72 13.00
CA ALA A 379 -2.52 18.66 14.07
C ALA A 379 -3.92 19.28 13.91
N ARG A 380 -4.28 19.67 12.67
CA ARG A 380 -5.60 20.20 12.33
C ARG A 380 -6.71 19.19 12.64
N LEU A 381 -6.55 17.93 12.21
CA LEU A 381 -7.55 16.88 12.43
C LEU A 381 -7.67 16.50 13.91
N ARG A 382 -6.54 16.42 14.63
CA ARG A 382 -6.55 16.15 16.08
C ARG A 382 -7.20 17.26 16.89
N ALA A 383 -7.14 18.51 16.45
CA ALA A 383 -7.84 19.62 17.13
C ALA A 383 -9.37 19.41 17.11
N TRP A 384 -9.89 18.64 16.15
CA TRP A 384 -11.32 18.31 16.05
C TRP A 384 -11.67 16.95 16.64
N TYR A 385 -10.65 16.12 16.94
CA TYR A 385 -10.88 14.82 17.55
C TYR A 385 -11.39 14.99 19.00
N PRO A 386 -12.44 14.27 19.40
CA PRO A 386 -12.85 14.27 20.80
C PRO A 386 -11.74 13.56 21.58
N GLY A 387 -11.06 14.21 22.44
CA GLY A 387 -10.28 13.55 23.49
C GLY A 387 -11.19 12.61 24.30
N PRO A 388 -10.62 11.79 25.23
CA PRO A 388 -11.44 11.11 26.23
C PRO A 388 -12.43 12.14 26.80
N PRO A 389 -13.68 11.76 27.09
CA PRO A 389 -14.71 12.71 27.49
C PRO A 389 -14.21 13.56 28.65
N ALA A 390 -13.84 14.81 28.36
CA ALA A 390 -13.61 15.81 29.38
C ALA A 390 -14.94 16.01 30.11
N ALA A 391 -14.87 16.19 31.41
CA ALA A 391 -16.07 16.51 32.19
C ALA A 391 -16.81 17.72 31.53
N PRO A 392 -18.14 17.73 31.51
CA PRO A 392 -18.89 18.83 30.91
C PRO A 392 -18.45 20.14 31.57
N GLY A 393 -17.78 21.01 30.79
CA GLY A 393 -17.38 22.35 31.27
C GLY A 393 -15.88 22.65 31.29
N ASP A 394 -15.00 21.63 31.22
CA ASP A 394 -13.55 21.86 31.41
C ASP A 394 -12.81 22.53 30.23
N ASP A 395 -13.47 22.72 29.08
CA ASP A 395 -12.86 23.27 27.85
C ASP A 395 -13.72 24.37 27.20
N LEU A 396 -14.41 25.17 28.01
CA LEU A 396 -15.25 26.25 27.49
C LEU A 396 -14.38 27.46 27.12
N PRO A 397 -14.69 28.15 25.99
CA PRO A 397 -14.09 29.44 25.68
C PRO A 397 -14.30 30.42 26.85
N PRO A 398 -13.33 31.29 27.16
CA PRO A 398 -13.45 32.21 28.32
C PRO A 398 -14.70 33.08 28.30
N GLY A 399 -15.19 33.42 27.10
CA GLY A 399 -16.45 34.18 26.94
C GLY A 399 -17.67 33.35 27.29
N TRP A 400 -17.71 32.06 26.94
CA TRP A 400 -18.81 31.15 27.26
C TRP A 400 -18.89 30.84 28.74
N ALA A 401 -17.71 30.59 29.37
CA ALA A 401 -17.62 30.37 30.82
C ALA A 401 -18.16 31.55 31.60
N ARG A 402 -17.84 32.78 31.19
CA ARG A 402 -18.37 34.04 31.82
C ARG A 402 -19.87 34.18 31.62
N ALA A 403 -20.40 33.96 30.42
CA ALA A 403 -21.83 34.06 30.12
C ALA A 403 -22.65 33.00 30.88
N ALA A 404 -22.11 31.78 31.02
CA ALA A 404 -22.76 30.71 31.79
C ALA A 404 -22.73 31.00 33.30
N ALA A 405 -21.59 31.46 33.85
CA ALA A 405 -21.47 31.80 35.27
C ALA A 405 -22.35 33.03 35.67
N GLY A 406 -22.59 33.95 34.75
CA GLY A 406 -23.47 35.12 34.96
C GLY A 406 -24.97 34.83 34.88
N GLY A 407 -25.37 33.57 34.60
CA GLY A 407 -26.78 33.16 34.52
C GLY A 407 -27.55 33.71 33.30
N SER A 408 -26.87 34.44 32.40
CA SER A 408 -27.48 35.02 31.20
C SER A 408 -27.52 34.05 30.01
N ALA A 409 -26.78 32.98 30.05
CA ALA A 409 -26.72 31.93 29.03
C ALA A 409 -26.35 30.57 29.67
N ARG A 410 -26.58 29.49 28.96
CA ARG A 410 -26.14 28.13 29.34
C ARG A 410 -25.51 27.42 28.17
N VAL A 411 -24.71 26.42 28.45
CA VAL A 411 -24.07 25.56 27.43
C VAL A 411 -24.84 24.24 27.33
N ILE A 412 -25.22 23.89 26.12
CA ILE A 412 -25.87 22.63 25.78
C ILE A 412 -24.95 21.88 24.86
N ASN A 413 -24.82 20.58 25.03
CA ASN A 413 -24.09 19.71 24.11
C ASN A 413 -24.94 18.54 23.63
N GLY A 414 -24.63 18.04 22.44
CA GLY A 414 -25.25 16.84 21.89
C GLY A 414 -24.25 16.07 21.05
N GLU A 415 -24.29 14.76 21.13
CA GLU A 415 -23.39 13.86 20.42
C GLU A 415 -24.18 12.87 19.59
N GLY A 416 -23.61 12.47 18.44
CA GLY A 416 -24.15 11.43 17.57
C GLY A 416 -23.01 10.63 16.93
N GLY A 417 -23.33 9.37 16.62
CA GLY A 417 -22.35 8.43 16.10
C GLY A 417 -21.38 7.90 17.17
N GLY A 418 -20.28 7.29 16.72
CA GLY A 418 -19.21 6.80 17.60
C GLY A 418 -17.95 6.45 16.80
N PRO A 419 -16.78 6.40 17.45
CA PRO A 419 -15.52 6.01 16.78
C PRO A 419 -15.59 4.67 16.07
N ASN A 420 -16.38 3.73 16.58
CA ASN A 420 -16.60 2.41 15.99
C ASN A 420 -17.58 2.42 14.81
N GLN A 421 -18.23 3.55 14.53
CA GLN A 421 -19.21 3.75 13.44
C GLN A 421 -18.61 4.63 12.30
N ASP A 422 -17.30 4.79 12.27
CA ASP A 422 -16.56 5.60 11.28
C ASP A 422 -16.97 7.08 11.21
N SER A 423 -17.83 7.54 12.12
CA SER A 423 -18.25 8.95 12.23
C SER A 423 -18.75 9.26 13.64
N TRP A 424 -18.35 10.42 14.13
CA TRP A 424 -18.79 10.96 15.40
C TRP A 424 -18.82 12.48 15.29
N VAL A 425 -19.86 13.10 15.83
CA VAL A 425 -20.04 14.55 15.86
C VAL A 425 -20.56 14.98 17.22
N ARG A 426 -20.02 16.05 17.76
CA ARG A 426 -20.50 16.73 18.96
C ARG A 426 -20.68 18.20 18.64
N PHE A 427 -21.88 18.72 18.88
CA PHE A 427 -22.14 20.16 18.93
C PHE A 427 -22.19 20.64 20.37
N GLU A 428 -21.70 21.87 20.58
CA GLU A 428 -21.83 22.61 21.81
C GLU A 428 -22.42 23.97 21.47
N LEU A 429 -23.48 24.32 22.14
CA LEU A 429 -24.30 25.53 21.87
C LEU A 429 -24.29 26.39 23.11
N LEU A 430 -23.95 27.65 22.96
CA LEU A 430 -24.21 28.68 23.96
C LEU A 430 -25.62 29.25 23.70
N VAL A 431 -26.56 29.04 24.61
CA VAL A 431 -27.95 29.43 24.42
C VAL A 431 -28.39 30.46 25.49
N ALA A 432 -29.16 31.46 25.09
CA ALA A 432 -29.81 32.42 25.98
C ALA A 432 -31.29 32.43 25.69
N GLY A 433 -32.11 32.01 26.69
CA GLY A 433 -33.52 31.71 26.45
C GLY A 433 -33.66 30.60 25.40
N ASP A 434 -34.45 30.88 24.37
CA ASP A 434 -34.73 29.92 23.27
C ASP A 434 -33.87 30.18 22.02
N ILE A 435 -32.77 30.92 22.13
CA ILE A 435 -31.93 31.31 21.00
C ILE A 435 -30.47 30.87 21.19
N VAL A 436 -29.85 30.26 20.14
CA VAL A 436 -28.42 29.99 20.05
C VAL A 436 -27.65 31.30 19.88
N LYS A 437 -26.75 31.62 20.78
CA LYS A 437 -25.87 32.80 20.72
C LYS A 437 -24.58 32.51 20.00
N ASP A 438 -24.07 31.29 20.18
CA ASP A 438 -22.82 30.81 19.55
C ASP A 438 -22.83 29.28 19.50
N ALA A 439 -22.08 28.69 18.55
CA ALA A 439 -21.96 27.24 18.36
C ALA A 439 -20.57 26.86 18.03
N ARG A 440 -20.14 25.70 18.53
CA ARG A 440 -18.92 25.04 18.11
C ARG A 440 -19.15 23.54 17.93
N PHE A 441 -18.26 22.87 17.21
CA PHE A 441 -18.36 21.44 17.02
C PHE A 441 -17.00 20.77 17.18
N LYS A 442 -17.05 19.48 17.46
CA LYS A 442 -15.95 18.52 17.29
C LYS A 442 -16.47 17.40 16.42
N ALA A 443 -15.66 16.85 15.55
CA ALA A 443 -16.07 15.76 14.69
C ALA A 443 -14.90 14.83 14.35
N PHE A 444 -15.24 13.58 14.08
CA PHE A 444 -14.37 12.56 13.55
C PHE A 444 -15.12 11.83 12.44
N GLY A 445 -14.47 11.64 11.28
CA GLY A 445 -15.12 10.97 10.15
C GLY A 445 -14.49 11.33 8.81
N CYS A 446 -15.18 10.97 7.74
CA CYS A 446 -14.74 11.31 6.39
C CYS A 446 -14.86 12.83 6.12
N PRO A 447 -14.20 13.33 5.05
CA PRO A 447 -14.26 14.76 4.69
C PRO A 447 -15.70 15.30 4.59
N HIS A 448 -16.61 14.51 4.02
CA HIS A 448 -18.01 14.90 3.88
C HIS A 448 -18.72 15.10 5.23
N THR A 449 -18.44 14.23 6.21
CA THR A 449 -18.96 14.38 7.59
C THR A 449 -18.40 15.66 8.23
N MET A 450 -17.09 15.86 8.11
CA MET A 450 -16.38 17.01 8.69
C MET A 450 -16.87 18.33 8.10
N ASP A 451 -16.92 18.43 6.76
CA ASP A 451 -17.34 19.63 6.05
C ASP A 451 -18.82 19.95 6.26
N THR A 452 -19.68 18.92 6.32
CA THR A 452 -21.11 19.12 6.57
C THR A 452 -21.35 19.57 8.01
N ALA A 453 -20.65 18.98 9.00
CA ALA A 453 -20.75 19.42 10.39
C ALA A 453 -20.27 20.86 10.59
N ALA A 454 -19.16 21.23 9.93
CA ALA A 454 -18.63 22.60 9.95
C ALA A 454 -19.64 23.61 9.36
N TRP A 455 -20.19 23.27 8.20
CA TRP A 455 -21.21 24.13 7.55
C TRP A 455 -22.45 24.29 8.43
N ILE A 456 -23.01 23.21 8.96
CA ILE A 456 -24.16 23.23 9.85
C ILE A 456 -23.85 24.07 11.08
N CYS A 457 -22.70 23.89 11.72
CA CYS A 457 -22.32 24.68 12.88
C CYS A 457 -22.33 26.19 12.61
N GLY A 458 -21.89 26.62 11.42
CA GLY A 458 -21.95 28.01 10.98
C GLY A 458 -23.37 28.56 10.84
N GLU A 459 -24.36 27.70 10.57
CA GLU A 459 -25.75 28.04 10.39
C GLU A 459 -26.59 28.04 11.70
N LEU A 460 -26.01 27.61 12.82
CA LEU A 460 -26.75 27.45 14.09
C LEU A 460 -26.95 28.78 14.84
N GLY A 461 -26.08 29.77 14.65
CA GLY A 461 -26.18 31.08 15.30
C GLY A 461 -27.52 31.81 15.01
N GLY A 462 -28.17 32.30 16.05
CA GLY A 462 -29.45 32.98 15.92
C GLY A 462 -30.69 32.09 15.80
N ARG A 463 -30.51 30.75 15.68
CA ARG A 463 -31.65 29.81 15.60
C ARG A 463 -32.33 29.62 16.95
N ALA A 464 -33.64 29.41 16.89
CA ALA A 464 -34.42 28.98 18.04
C ALA A 464 -34.40 27.45 18.16
N ARG A 465 -34.69 26.95 19.38
CA ARG A 465 -34.79 25.50 19.66
C ARG A 465 -35.66 24.77 18.62
N ALA A 466 -36.82 25.29 18.29
CA ALA A 466 -37.79 24.67 17.36
C ALA A 466 -37.25 24.57 15.92
N THR A 467 -36.26 25.39 15.55
CA THR A 467 -35.68 25.46 14.20
C THR A 467 -34.20 25.06 14.18
N LEU A 468 -33.70 24.43 15.25
CA LEU A 468 -32.29 24.06 15.36
C LEU A 468 -31.90 23.07 14.24
N ILE A 469 -32.74 22.09 13.96
CA ILE A 469 -32.49 21.09 12.90
C ILE A 469 -33.05 21.65 11.59
N CYS A 470 -32.15 22.03 10.68
CA CYS A 470 -32.49 22.57 9.36
C CYS A 470 -32.23 21.52 8.28
N GLY A 471 -33.30 20.91 7.80
CA GLY A 471 -33.21 19.80 6.85
C GLY A 471 -32.75 18.47 7.50
N GLY A 472 -32.47 17.48 6.68
CA GLY A 472 -32.02 16.18 7.10
C GLY A 472 -30.79 15.70 6.31
N PRO A 473 -30.27 14.51 6.61
CA PRO A 473 -29.10 13.95 5.93
C PRO A 473 -29.20 13.95 4.41
N GLN A 474 -30.40 13.72 3.84
CA GLN A 474 -30.61 13.73 2.40
C GLN A 474 -30.48 15.13 1.80
N ASP A 475 -31.06 16.13 2.46
CA ASP A 475 -31.01 17.55 2.01
C ASP A 475 -29.55 18.05 2.09
N TRP A 476 -28.84 17.71 3.16
CA TRP A 476 -27.44 18.09 3.34
C TRP A 476 -26.56 17.39 2.31
N ALA A 477 -26.80 16.10 2.02
CA ALA A 477 -26.08 15.37 0.99
C ALA A 477 -26.25 16.03 -0.38
N GLN A 478 -27.46 16.40 -0.75
CA GLN A 478 -27.74 17.08 -2.02
C GLN A 478 -27.06 18.44 -2.11
N SER A 479 -27.16 19.25 -1.06
CA SER A 479 -26.60 20.63 -1.05
C SER A 479 -25.08 20.65 -0.97
N ARG A 480 -24.45 19.60 -0.40
CA ARG A 480 -22.99 19.53 -0.22
C ARG A 480 -22.29 18.55 -1.17
N GLY A 481 -23.04 17.93 -2.10
CA GLY A 481 -22.47 16.98 -3.06
C GLY A 481 -21.91 15.71 -2.39
N VAL A 482 -22.54 15.23 -1.32
CA VAL A 482 -22.11 14.02 -0.61
C VAL A 482 -22.58 12.79 -1.38
N PRO A 483 -21.68 11.85 -1.73
CA PRO A 483 -22.05 10.61 -2.40
C PRO A 483 -23.04 9.76 -1.59
N VAL A 484 -23.92 9.03 -2.30
CA VAL A 484 -25.00 8.24 -1.67
C VAL A 484 -24.46 7.21 -0.68
N GLU A 485 -23.32 6.58 -1.00
CA GLU A 485 -22.65 5.62 -0.12
C GLU A 485 -22.12 6.22 1.19
N LYS A 486 -21.99 7.53 1.26
CA LYS A 486 -21.57 8.28 2.47
C LYS A 486 -22.75 8.87 3.26
N LEU A 487 -23.97 8.79 2.73
CA LEU A 487 -25.17 9.36 3.35
C LEU A 487 -25.38 8.86 4.79
N GLY A 488 -25.13 7.57 5.04
CA GLY A 488 -25.24 6.96 6.36
C GLY A 488 -24.40 7.64 7.45
N ARG A 489 -23.29 8.29 7.09
CA ARG A 489 -22.40 8.99 8.02
C ARG A 489 -22.97 10.36 8.47
N LEU A 490 -23.87 10.94 7.70
CA LEU A 490 -24.49 12.22 8.05
C LEU A 490 -25.56 12.09 9.16
N PHE A 491 -26.06 10.87 9.43
CA PHE A 491 -26.97 10.65 10.56
C PHE A 491 -26.31 10.96 11.91
N ALA A 492 -25.00 10.81 12.04
CA ALA A 492 -24.27 11.22 13.25
C ALA A 492 -24.44 12.72 13.53
N ILE A 493 -24.55 13.57 12.49
CA ILE A 493 -24.80 15.02 12.61
C ILE A 493 -26.24 15.25 13.10
N GLU A 494 -27.20 14.57 12.50
CA GLU A 494 -28.62 14.70 12.89
C GLU A 494 -28.84 14.24 14.34
N ASP A 495 -28.26 13.12 14.74
CA ASP A 495 -28.34 12.58 16.11
C ASP A 495 -27.74 13.57 17.12
N ALA A 496 -26.60 14.20 16.79
CA ALA A 496 -25.98 15.20 17.65
C ALA A 496 -26.88 16.44 17.84
N LEU A 497 -27.51 16.93 16.78
CA LEU A 497 -28.46 18.05 16.87
C LEU A 497 -29.71 17.67 17.65
N ARG A 498 -30.27 16.46 17.46
CA ARG A 498 -31.39 15.94 18.23
C ARG A 498 -31.06 15.84 19.72
N ALA A 499 -29.86 15.40 20.05
CA ALA A 499 -29.36 15.33 21.42
C ALA A 499 -29.25 16.74 22.04
N CYS A 500 -28.83 17.78 21.27
CA CYS A 500 -28.87 19.16 21.73
C CYS A 500 -30.30 19.62 22.03
N VAL A 501 -31.25 19.38 21.13
CA VAL A 501 -32.69 19.74 21.33
C VAL A 501 -33.26 19.06 22.58
N ALA A 502 -32.94 17.76 22.79
CA ALA A 502 -33.42 17.01 23.95
C ALA A 502 -32.88 17.57 25.28
N ARG A 503 -31.66 18.09 25.29
CA ARG A 503 -31.01 18.68 26.49
C ARG A 503 -31.32 20.16 26.67
N TRP A 504 -32.04 20.77 25.73
CA TRP A 504 -32.45 22.17 25.79
C TRP A 504 -33.79 22.31 26.55
N VAL A 505 -33.73 22.05 27.85
CA VAL A 505 -34.90 22.11 28.75
C VAL A 505 -34.98 23.47 29.44
#